data_96aa25e9ec12fb77194a0ba6101a9542
#
_entry.id   96aa25e9ec12fb77194a0ba6101a9542
#
_cell.length_a   1.000
_cell.length_b   1.000
_cell.length_c   1.000
_cell.angle_alpha   90.00
_cell.angle_beta   90.00
_cell.angle_gamma   90.00
#
_symmetry.space_group_name_H-M   'P 1'
#
loop_
_entity.id
_entity.type
_entity.pdbx_description
1 polymer ?
#
loop_
_entity_poly.entity_id
_entity_poly.type
_entity_poly.pdbx_seq_one_letter_code
_entity_poly.pdbx_strand_id
1 'polypeptide(L)'
;DGTHNTRELGGYETTDGNKVKWGVLYRSDKLSDVSTDDQEYLSSLGIKNVIDFRSSNEKSEDPDLIPDGMRYIQLPIEADGAIRPKVEAMMRGQDQGDLGELLVEANAEFVSKYKGVYKDFLETLANEQKPSLFHCTAGKDRAGFAAAITLLAVGVPMETVINDYMKTNEYTKEFVDDYLKKIKLYSLNQADVDQLRPIMGVEERFIICLLYTSDAADDRYRG
;
A
#
# COMPACT_ATOMS: atom_id res chain seq x y z
N ASP A 1 13.96 10.31 -4.88
CA ASP A 1 14.53 9.31 -5.81
C ASP A 1 14.50 7.88 -5.25
N GLY A 2 14.46 7.72 -3.94
CA GLY A 2 14.47 6.42 -3.27
C GLY A 2 13.09 5.77 -3.07
N THR A 3 12.02 6.38 -3.58
CA THR A 3 10.66 5.83 -3.53
C THR A 3 9.98 5.93 -4.89
N HIS A 4 9.02 5.02 -5.17
CA HIS A 4 8.35 4.93 -6.46
C HIS A 4 6.82 5.14 -6.36
N ASN A 5 6.24 5.11 -5.16
CA ASN A 5 4.80 5.19 -4.94
C ASN A 5 4.40 6.23 -3.87
N THR A 6 5.29 7.20 -3.65
CA THR A 6 5.06 8.24 -2.64
C THR A 6 4.18 9.36 -3.20
N ARG A 7 3.11 9.69 -2.47
CA ARG A 7 2.23 10.80 -2.78
C ARG A 7 1.45 11.31 -1.59
N GLU A 8 1.01 12.56 -1.68
CA GLU A 8 0.10 13.19 -0.75
C GLU A 8 -1.36 12.85 -1.10
N LEU A 9 -2.20 12.76 -0.08
CA LEU A 9 -3.64 12.49 -0.21
C LEU A 9 -4.51 13.74 -0.04
N GLY A 10 -3.93 14.92 -0.07
CA GLY A 10 -4.66 16.19 -0.01
C GLY A 10 -5.41 16.54 -1.29
N GLY A 11 -6.36 17.47 -1.17
CA GLY A 11 -7.06 18.09 -2.31
C GLY A 11 -8.29 17.33 -2.83
N TYR A 12 -8.54 16.08 -2.44
CA TYR A 12 -9.74 15.33 -2.84
C TYR A 12 -10.99 15.97 -2.25
N GLU A 13 -12.03 16.13 -3.09
CA GLU A 13 -13.34 16.64 -2.67
C GLU A 13 -14.13 15.59 -1.91
N THR A 14 -14.79 16.02 -0.85
CA THR A 14 -15.68 15.20 -0.03
C THR A 14 -17.14 15.41 -0.45
N THR A 15 -18.02 14.49 -0.13
CA THR A 15 -19.45 14.53 -0.52
C THR A 15 -20.22 15.71 0.08
N ASP A 16 -19.68 16.34 1.14
CA ASP A 16 -20.24 17.53 1.79
C ASP A 16 -19.65 18.85 1.24
N GLY A 17 -18.85 18.79 0.16
CA GLY A 17 -18.28 19.95 -0.53
C GLY A 17 -16.99 20.49 0.10
N ASN A 18 -16.42 19.81 1.09
CA ASN A 18 -15.12 20.15 1.63
C ASN A 18 -13.98 19.48 0.82
N LYS A 19 -12.75 19.69 1.24
CA LYS A 19 -11.56 19.04 0.66
C LYS A 19 -10.66 18.45 1.75
N VAL A 20 -10.08 17.31 1.45
CA VAL A 20 -9.01 16.75 2.28
C VAL A 20 -7.87 17.76 2.36
N LYS A 21 -7.40 18.07 3.56
CA LYS A 21 -6.34 19.07 3.76
C LYS A 21 -5.03 18.61 3.15
N TRP A 22 -4.33 19.53 2.51
CA TRP A 22 -2.94 19.36 2.09
C TRP A 22 -1.99 19.35 3.29
N GLY A 23 -0.83 18.69 3.16
CA GLY A 23 0.21 18.67 4.17
C GLY A 23 -0.09 17.77 5.37
N VAL A 24 -1.07 16.84 5.27
CA VAL A 24 -1.51 16.04 6.43
C VAL A 24 -1.27 14.55 6.25
N LEU A 25 -1.59 14.00 5.08
CA LEU A 25 -1.57 12.56 4.83
C LEU A 25 -0.73 12.23 3.60
N TYR A 26 0.23 11.35 3.78
CA TYR A 26 1.12 10.85 2.75
C TYR A 26 1.12 9.32 2.76
N ARG A 27 1.08 8.71 1.58
CA ARG A 27 1.32 7.27 1.43
C ARG A 27 2.60 7.03 0.65
N SER A 28 3.27 5.89 0.90
CA SER A 28 4.55 5.57 0.28
C SER A 28 4.75 4.06 0.16
N ASP A 29 5.72 3.66 -0.63
CA ASP A 29 6.47 2.43 -0.52
C ASP A 29 7.55 2.55 0.57
N LYS A 30 8.35 1.50 0.78
CA LYS A 30 9.39 1.43 1.83
C LYS A 30 10.36 2.61 1.72
N LEU A 31 10.92 3.01 2.86
CA LEU A 31 11.87 4.11 2.98
C LEU A 31 13.33 3.65 3.12
N SER A 32 13.63 2.37 2.77
CA SER A 32 14.99 1.81 2.90
C SER A 32 16.00 2.39 1.91
N ASP A 33 15.52 2.88 0.77
CA ASP A 33 16.35 3.35 -0.33
C ASP A 33 16.37 4.89 -0.46
N VAL A 34 15.78 5.62 0.50
CA VAL A 34 15.75 7.09 0.49
C VAL A 34 17.12 7.68 0.70
N SER A 35 17.52 8.62 -0.17
CA SER A 35 18.77 9.37 -0.05
C SER A 35 18.73 10.37 1.10
N THR A 36 19.85 10.99 1.42
CA THR A 36 19.89 12.11 2.37
C THR A 36 19.02 13.26 1.91
N ASP A 37 19.04 13.59 0.63
CA ASP A 37 18.22 14.66 0.05
C ASP A 37 16.73 14.34 0.15
N ASP A 38 16.34 13.07 -0.06
CA ASP A 38 14.96 12.60 0.14
C ASP A 38 14.54 12.74 1.61
N GLN A 39 15.41 12.40 2.56
CA GLN A 39 15.15 12.54 3.99
C GLN A 39 14.96 14.01 4.40
N GLU A 40 15.81 14.92 3.87
CA GLU A 40 15.66 16.37 4.06
C GLU A 40 14.34 16.86 3.46
N TYR A 41 13.98 16.39 2.27
CA TYR A 41 12.70 16.72 1.63
C TYR A 41 11.50 16.25 2.47
N LEU A 42 11.49 15.00 2.92
CA LEU A 42 10.44 14.47 3.80
C LEU A 42 10.33 15.29 5.10
N SER A 43 11.45 15.69 5.66
CA SER A 43 11.51 16.56 6.85
C SER A 43 10.89 17.94 6.57
N SER A 44 11.14 18.50 5.38
CA SER A 44 10.60 19.80 4.96
C SER A 44 9.07 19.80 4.79
N LEU A 45 8.47 18.64 4.51
CA LEU A 45 7.01 18.47 4.43
C LEU A 45 6.33 18.55 5.81
N GLY A 46 7.09 18.63 6.89
CA GLY A 46 6.56 18.72 8.25
C GLY A 46 5.99 17.43 8.81
N ILE A 47 6.26 16.29 8.17
CA ILE A 47 5.82 14.96 8.61
C ILE A 47 6.33 14.72 10.04
N LYS A 48 5.47 14.20 10.91
CA LYS A 48 5.77 13.91 12.31
C LYS A 48 5.71 12.43 12.64
N ASN A 49 4.87 11.67 11.93
CA ASN A 49 4.72 10.24 12.13
C ASN A 49 5.04 9.49 10.83
N VAL A 50 5.80 8.42 10.97
CA VAL A 50 5.97 7.39 9.93
C VAL A 50 5.34 6.11 10.46
N ILE A 51 4.31 5.60 9.77
CA ILE A 51 3.54 4.42 10.17
C ILE A 51 3.86 3.29 9.19
N ASP A 52 4.46 2.22 9.68
CA ASP A 52 4.94 1.09 8.89
C ASP A 52 4.07 -0.15 9.09
N PHE A 53 3.44 -0.62 8.01
CA PHE A 53 2.62 -1.84 7.98
C PHE A 53 3.40 -3.12 7.65
N ARG A 54 4.70 -3.03 7.40
CA ARG A 54 5.52 -4.19 7.01
C ARG A 54 5.64 -5.22 8.14
N SER A 55 5.79 -6.46 7.73
CA SER A 55 6.10 -7.57 8.63
C SER A 55 7.46 -7.40 9.31
N SER A 56 7.67 -8.15 10.37
CA SER A 56 8.96 -8.16 11.07
C SER A 56 10.11 -8.60 10.16
N ASN A 57 9.85 -9.56 9.26
CA ASN A 57 10.84 -10.05 8.31
C ASN A 57 11.21 -8.98 7.28
N GLU A 58 10.21 -8.33 6.65
CA GLU A 58 10.44 -7.25 5.67
C GLU A 58 11.26 -6.10 6.27
N LYS A 59 10.96 -5.70 7.52
CA LYS A 59 11.71 -4.66 8.23
C LYS A 59 13.16 -5.05 8.54
N SER A 60 13.39 -6.32 8.81
CA SER A 60 14.74 -6.84 9.08
C SER A 60 15.58 -6.96 7.81
N GLU A 61 14.94 -7.33 6.69
CA GLU A 61 15.60 -7.43 5.38
C GLU A 61 15.94 -6.04 4.81
N ASP A 62 15.01 -5.08 4.93
CA ASP A 62 15.10 -3.73 4.37
C ASP A 62 14.75 -2.67 5.44
N PRO A 63 15.64 -2.33 6.38
CA PRO A 63 15.37 -1.32 7.40
C PRO A 63 15.11 0.06 6.79
N ASP A 64 14.08 0.77 7.27
CA ASP A 64 13.82 2.14 6.83
C ASP A 64 14.86 3.14 7.35
N LEU A 65 15.13 4.13 6.54
CA LEU A 65 15.91 5.31 6.88
C LEU A 65 14.95 6.44 7.31
N ILE A 66 14.60 6.45 8.59
CA ILE A 66 13.64 7.42 9.13
C ILE A 66 14.36 8.74 9.44
N PRO A 67 13.90 9.88 8.88
CA PRO A 67 14.48 11.18 9.18
C PRO A 67 14.40 11.53 10.66
N ASP A 68 15.41 12.24 11.16
CA ASP A 68 15.47 12.69 12.56
C ASP A 68 14.24 13.52 12.95
N GLY A 69 13.75 13.29 14.16
CA GLY A 69 12.60 14.01 14.72
C GLY A 69 11.22 13.49 14.28
N MET A 70 11.16 12.46 13.42
CA MET A 70 9.92 11.73 13.12
C MET A 70 9.73 10.57 14.09
N ARG A 71 8.48 10.36 14.51
CA ARG A 71 8.10 9.22 15.33
C ARG A 71 7.81 8.02 14.42
N TYR A 72 8.51 6.93 14.62
CA TYR A 72 8.28 5.67 13.93
C TYR A 72 7.27 4.82 14.69
N ILE A 73 6.17 4.46 14.02
CA ILE A 73 5.04 3.68 14.57
C ILE A 73 4.92 2.40 13.76
N GLN A 74 5.03 1.27 14.41
CA GLN A 74 4.97 -0.04 13.77
C GLN A 74 3.57 -0.65 13.98
N LEU A 75 2.87 -0.92 12.88
CA LEU A 75 1.57 -1.57 12.84
C LEU A 75 1.64 -2.79 11.88
N PRO A 76 2.34 -3.86 12.27
CA PRO A 76 2.71 -4.94 11.35
C PRO A 76 1.50 -5.76 10.88
N ILE A 77 1.48 -6.04 9.58
CA ILE A 77 0.55 -6.93 8.89
C ILE A 77 1.38 -8.03 8.24
N GLU A 78 1.34 -9.24 8.81
CA GLU A 78 2.10 -10.41 8.37
C GLU A 78 1.37 -11.09 7.19
N ALA A 79 1.43 -10.47 6.00
CA ALA A 79 0.70 -10.91 4.81
C ALA A 79 1.54 -11.74 3.82
N ASP A 80 2.83 -11.94 4.10
CA ASP A 80 3.79 -12.46 3.10
C ASP A 80 3.73 -13.98 2.89
N GLY A 81 3.10 -14.70 3.82
CA GLY A 81 3.21 -16.17 3.89
C GLY A 81 2.59 -16.95 2.72
N ALA A 82 1.62 -16.37 2.00
CA ALA A 82 0.90 -17.07 0.95
C ALA A 82 1.39 -16.71 -0.48
N ILE A 83 1.77 -15.46 -0.70
CA ILE A 83 2.09 -14.93 -2.04
C ILE A 83 3.49 -15.34 -2.47
N ARG A 84 4.50 -15.15 -1.63
CA ARG A 84 5.91 -15.38 -1.98
C ARG A 84 6.21 -16.80 -2.48
N PRO A 85 5.76 -17.89 -1.82
CA PRO A 85 6.01 -19.26 -2.33
C PRO A 85 5.36 -19.53 -3.68
N LYS A 86 4.17 -18.98 -3.94
CA LYS A 86 3.48 -19.15 -5.23
C LYS A 86 4.17 -18.39 -6.35
N VAL A 87 4.61 -17.16 -6.10
CA VAL A 87 5.41 -16.40 -7.07
C VAL A 87 6.69 -17.16 -7.41
N GLU A 88 7.39 -17.69 -6.41
CA GLU A 88 8.59 -18.49 -6.62
C GLU A 88 8.31 -19.78 -7.41
N ALA A 89 7.18 -20.45 -7.15
CA ALA A 89 6.77 -21.64 -7.91
C ALA A 89 6.46 -21.32 -9.37
N MET A 90 5.77 -20.18 -9.62
CA MET A 90 5.51 -19.71 -10.99
C MET A 90 6.78 -19.34 -11.73
N MET A 91 7.72 -18.65 -11.08
CA MET A 91 9.01 -18.32 -11.68
C MET A 91 9.83 -19.58 -12.05
N ARG A 92 9.58 -20.70 -11.37
CA ARG A 92 10.18 -22.01 -11.69
C ARG A 92 9.37 -22.82 -12.71
N GLY A 93 8.25 -22.28 -13.23
CA GLY A 93 7.35 -22.99 -14.13
C GLY A 93 6.60 -24.17 -13.48
N GLN A 94 6.47 -24.16 -12.14
CA GLN A 94 5.85 -25.24 -11.35
C GLN A 94 4.38 -24.96 -11.00
N ASP A 95 3.90 -23.74 -11.18
CA ASP A 95 2.52 -23.33 -10.96
C ASP A 95 2.06 -22.45 -12.13
N GLN A 96 0.78 -22.61 -12.53
CA GLN A 96 0.11 -21.85 -13.59
C GLN A 96 -1.16 -21.14 -13.04
N GLY A 97 -1.24 -20.93 -11.72
CA GLY A 97 -2.39 -20.27 -11.08
C GLY A 97 -2.54 -18.80 -11.49
N ASP A 98 -3.75 -18.23 -11.27
CA ASP A 98 -4.00 -16.79 -11.41
C ASP A 98 -3.45 -16.04 -10.19
N LEU A 99 -2.37 -15.31 -10.38
CA LEU A 99 -1.77 -14.47 -9.33
C LEU A 99 -2.68 -13.32 -8.90
N GLY A 100 -3.57 -12.86 -9.77
CA GLY A 100 -4.56 -11.85 -9.42
C GLY A 100 -5.59 -12.39 -8.42
N GLU A 101 -6.09 -13.61 -8.61
CA GLU A 101 -6.99 -14.26 -7.65
C GLU A 101 -6.31 -14.46 -6.29
N LEU A 102 -5.04 -14.87 -6.29
CA LEU A 102 -4.27 -14.99 -5.06
C LEU A 102 -4.17 -13.66 -4.30
N LEU A 103 -3.99 -12.55 -5.03
CA LEU A 103 -3.97 -11.21 -4.42
C LEU A 103 -5.34 -10.80 -3.89
N VAL A 104 -6.43 -11.16 -4.56
CA VAL A 104 -7.80 -10.94 -4.05
C VAL A 104 -7.98 -11.68 -2.72
N GLU A 105 -7.60 -12.95 -2.64
CA GLU A 105 -7.68 -13.75 -1.41
C GLU A 105 -6.82 -13.15 -0.29
N ALA A 106 -5.56 -12.82 -0.57
CA ALA A 106 -4.64 -12.22 0.40
C ALA A 106 -5.16 -10.86 0.90
N ASN A 107 -5.72 -10.05 0.01
CA ASN A 107 -6.32 -8.78 0.37
C ASN A 107 -7.56 -8.96 1.26
N ALA A 108 -8.41 -9.97 1.01
CA ALA A 108 -9.57 -10.26 1.86
C ALA A 108 -9.16 -10.58 3.31
N GLU A 109 -7.98 -11.14 3.54
CA GLU A 109 -7.43 -11.34 4.89
C GLU A 109 -7.18 -10.01 5.63
N PHE A 110 -6.89 -8.91 4.94
CA PHE A 110 -6.66 -7.61 5.58
C PHE A 110 -7.88 -7.16 6.36
N VAL A 111 -9.08 -7.32 5.81
CA VAL A 111 -10.33 -6.96 6.49
C VAL A 111 -10.62 -7.91 7.66
N SER A 112 -10.50 -9.22 7.42
CA SER A 112 -10.89 -10.21 8.42
C SER A 112 -9.89 -10.33 9.57
N LYS A 113 -8.60 -10.44 9.24
CA LYS A 113 -7.55 -10.80 10.20
C LYS A 113 -6.89 -9.57 10.85
N TYR A 114 -6.73 -8.47 10.10
CA TYR A 114 -6.00 -7.29 10.55
C TYR A 114 -6.88 -6.07 10.80
N LYS A 115 -8.19 -6.25 10.96
CA LYS A 115 -9.15 -5.18 11.32
C LYS A 115 -8.68 -4.35 12.51
N GLY A 116 -8.10 -4.99 13.53
CA GLY A 116 -7.56 -4.31 14.72
C GLY A 116 -6.41 -3.36 14.37
N VAL A 117 -5.50 -3.77 13.51
CA VAL A 117 -4.36 -2.95 13.07
C VAL A 117 -4.82 -1.70 12.32
N TYR A 118 -5.79 -1.83 11.41
CA TYR A 118 -6.35 -0.69 10.71
C TYR A 118 -7.17 0.23 11.61
N LYS A 119 -7.84 -0.33 12.63
CA LYS A 119 -8.49 0.47 13.67
C LYS A 119 -7.45 1.31 14.43
N ASP A 120 -6.38 0.70 14.91
CA ASP A 120 -5.30 1.39 15.64
C ASP A 120 -4.65 2.48 14.75
N PHE A 121 -4.51 2.22 13.46
CA PHE A 121 -4.05 3.20 12.48
C PHE A 121 -4.98 4.42 12.40
N LEU A 122 -6.28 4.22 12.19
CA LEU A 122 -7.26 5.31 12.11
C LEU A 122 -7.36 6.08 13.43
N GLU A 123 -7.32 5.39 14.56
CA GLU A 123 -7.30 6.01 15.89
C GLU A 123 -6.03 6.84 16.09
N THR A 124 -4.87 6.37 15.62
CA THR A 124 -3.62 7.14 15.66
C THR A 124 -3.75 8.44 14.86
N LEU A 125 -4.27 8.39 13.64
CA LEU A 125 -4.48 9.59 12.82
C LEU A 125 -5.46 10.57 13.49
N ALA A 126 -6.58 10.06 14.01
CA ALA A 126 -7.62 10.87 14.62
C ALA A 126 -7.17 11.56 15.93
N ASN A 127 -6.42 10.83 16.77
CA ASN A 127 -6.00 11.31 18.09
C ASN A 127 -4.78 12.24 18.02
N GLU A 128 -3.81 11.95 17.16
CA GLU A 128 -2.59 12.74 17.08
C GLU A 128 -2.72 13.99 16.23
N GLN A 129 -3.55 13.97 15.19
CA GLN A 129 -3.80 15.09 14.26
C GLN A 129 -2.51 15.72 13.72
N LYS A 130 -1.50 14.91 13.49
CA LYS A 130 -0.19 15.33 12.99
C LYS A 130 0.00 14.86 11.54
N PRO A 131 0.77 15.63 10.73
CA PRO A 131 1.17 15.14 9.41
C PRO A 131 1.83 13.77 9.51
N SER A 132 1.29 12.80 8.79
CA SER A 132 1.68 11.41 8.88
C SER A 132 1.92 10.81 7.50
N LEU A 133 3.03 10.09 7.37
CA LEU A 133 3.31 9.22 6.24
C LEU A 133 3.07 7.79 6.68
N PHE A 134 2.35 7.01 5.88
CA PHE A 134 2.17 5.58 6.13
C PHE A 134 2.55 4.78 4.89
N HIS A 135 3.14 3.62 5.13
CA HIS A 135 3.71 2.82 4.06
C HIS A 135 3.67 1.30 4.34
N CYS A 136 3.98 0.54 3.32
CA CYS A 136 4.37 -0.87 3.39
C CYS A 136 5.57 -1.10 2.47
N THR A 137 5.75 -2.28 1.89
CA THR A 137 6.89 -2.55 0.99
C THR A 137 6.72 -1.88 -0.36
N ALA A 138 5.63 -2.13 -1.08
CA ALA A 138 5.36 -1.51 -2.39
C ALA A 138 4.39 -0.31 -2.32
N GLY A 139 3.85 0.01 -1.15
CA GLY A 139 2.88 1.10 -0.98
C GLY A 139 1.52 0.87 -1.65
N LYS A 140 1.25 -0.35 -2.17
CA LYS A 140 0.08 -0.64 -3.00
C LYS A 140 -1.08 -1.32 -2.25
N ASP A 141 -0.84 -2.45 -1.58
CA ASP A 141 -1.91 -3.26 -0.96
C ASP A 141 -2.24 -2.75 0.46
N ARG A 142 -1.40 -3.00 1.45
CA ARG A 142 -1.61 -2.60 2.86
C ARG A 142 -1.76 -1.08 3.01
N ALA A 143 -0.85 -0.30 2.46
CA ALA A 143 -0.93 1.16 2.45
C ALA A 143 -2.05 1.67 1.53
N GLY A 144 -2.35 0.96 0.44
CA GLY A 144 -3.47 1.26 -0.45
C GLY A 144 -4.81 1.15 0.23
N PHE A 145 -5.03 0.07 0.98
CA PHE A 145 -6.25 -0.10 1.78
C PHE A 145 -6.34 0.92 2.92
N ALA A 146 -5.23 1.19 3.62
CA ALA A 146 -5.18 2.24 4.65
C ALA A 146 -5.58 3.62 4.08
N ALA A 147 -5.08 3.98 2.88
CA ALA A 147 -5.47 5.20 2.18
C ALA A 147 -6.97 5.21 1.85
N ALA A 148 -7.48 4.10 1.30
CA ALA A 148 -8.88 3.98 0.89
C ALA A 148 -9.84 4.18 2.08
N ILE A 149 -9.63 3.46 3.19
CA ILE A 149 -10.50 3.59 4.36
C ILE A 149 -10.39 4.97 5.02
N THR A 150 -9.22 5.61 4.97
CA THR A 150 -9.04 6.97 5.49
C THR A 150 -9.80 7.98 4.65
N LEU A 151 -9.67 7.93 3.33
CA LEU A 151 -10.38 8.82 2.41
C LEU A 151 -11.90 8.64 2.50
N LEU A 152 -12.39 7.39 2.59
CA LEU A 152 -13.81 7.10 2.79
C LEU A 152 -14.31 7.63 4.14
N ALA A 153 -13.54 7.46 5.22
CA ALA A 153 -13.91 7.93 6.55
C ALA A 153 -14.07 9.45 6.62
N VAL A 154 -13.35 10.20 5.79
CA VAL A 154 -13.50 11.66 5.69
C VAL A 154 -14.49 12.11 4.61
N GLY A 155 -15.21 11.18 3.98
CA GLY A 155 -16.30 11.45 3.05
C GLY A 155 -15.89 11.63 1.59
N VAL A 156 -14.71 11.21 1.16
CA VAL A 156 -14.32 11.20 -0.26
C VAL A 156 -15.16 10.13 -0.99
N PRO A 157 -15.74 10.45 -2.19
CA PRO A 157 -16.54 9.49 -2.94
C PRO A 157 -15.75 8.23 -3.33
N MET A 158 -16.42 7.07 -3.31
CA MET A 158 -15.84 5.75 -3.62
C MET A 158 -15.08 5.74 -4.95
N GLU A 159 -15.65 6.32 -6.01
CA GLU A 159 -15.01 6.41 -7.32
C GLU A 159 -13.66 7.14 -7.26
N THR A 160 -13.59 8.24 -6.50
CA THR A 160 -12.34 9.00 -6.30
C THR A 160 -11.31 8.18 -5.54
N VAL A 161 -11.75 7.41 -4.55
CA VAL A 161 -10.88 6.52 -3.77
C VAL A 161 -10.30 5.40 -4.64
N ILE A 162 -11.13 4.77 -5.48
CA ILE A 162 -10.69 3.76 -6.44
C ILE A 162 -9.68 4.36 -7.42
N ASN A 163 -9.97 5.56 -7.95
CA ASN A 163 -9.06 6.28 -8.85
C ASN A 163 -7.71 6.59 -8.17
N ASP A 164 -7.68 7.01 -6.88
CA ASP A 164 -6.40 7.16 -6.16
C ASP A 164 -5.64 5.84 -6.05
N TYR A 165 -6.33 4.75 -5.72
CA TYR A 165 -5.71 3.44 -5.64
C TYR A 165 -5.05 3.04 -6.96
N MET A 166 -5.76 3.23 -8.08
CA MET A 166 -5.30 2.90 -9.43
C MET A 166 -4.10 3.76 -9.90
N LYS A 167 -3.91 4.97 -9.36
CA LYS A 167 -2.71 5.78 -9.62
C LYS A 167 -1.40 5.06 -9.26
N THR A 168 -1.43 4.04 -8.41
CA THR A 168 -0.28 3.20 -8.14
C THR A 168 0.38 2.70 -9.43
N ASN A 169 -0.41 2.30 -10.44
CA ASN A 169 0.11 1.83 -11.72
C ASN A 169 0.86 2.93 -12.51
N GLU A 170 0.47 4.19 -12.34
CA GLU A 170 1.14 5.33 -12.97
C GLU A 170 2.46 5.64 -12.25
N TYR A 171 2.41 5.73 -10.91
CA TYR A 171 3.57 6.05 -10.08
C TYR A 171 4.67 4.99 -10.16
N THR A 172 4.30 3.70 -10.19
CA THR A 172 5.26 2.60 -10.21
C THR A 172 5.64 2.13 -11.61
N LYS A 173 5.08 2.73 -12.66
CA LYS A 173 5.22 2.25 -14.05
C LYS A 173 6.68 2.05 -14.47
N GLU A 174 7.50 3.05 -14.27
CA GLU A 174 8.91 3.04 -14.69
C GLU A 174 9.70 1.97 -13.94
N PHE A 175 9.51 1.89 -12.63
CA PHE A 175 10.11 0.87 -11.78
C PHE A 175 9.69 -0.54 -12.21
N VAL A 176 8.40 -0.77 -12.42
CA VAL A 176 7.86 -2.09 -12.85
C VAL A 176 8.40 -2.48 -14.22
N ASP A 177 8.38 -1.56 -15.19
CA ASP A 177 8.87 -1.84 -16.54
C ASP A 177 10.37 -2.17 -16.54
N ASP A 178 11.18 -1.47 -15.75
CA ASP A 178 12.62 -1.76 -15.65
C ASP A 178 12.92 -3.04 -14.87
N TYR A 179 12.15 -3.33 -13.83
CA TYR A 179 12.27 -4.59 -13.09
C TYR A 179 11.93 -5.80 -13.97
N LEU A 180 10.83 -5.74 -14.72
CA LEU A 180 10.43 -6.80 -15.65
C LEU A 180 11.45 -6.97 -16.79
N LYS A 181 12.02 -5.89 -17.32
CA LYS A 181 13.13 -5.97 -18.30
C LYS A 181 14.34 -6.71 -17.74
N LYS A 182 14.73 -6.40 -16.50
CA LYS A 182 15.85 -7.07 -15.82
C LYS A 182 15.56 -8.56 -15.65
N ILE A 183 14.38 -8.94 -15.18
CA ILE A 183 14.00 -10.36 -15.05
C ILE A 183 14.04 -11.07 -16.41
N LYS A 184 13.49 -10.44 -17.47
CA LYS A 184 13.54 -11.01 -18.85
C LYS A 184 14.95 -11.31 -19.33
N LEU A 185 15.94 -10.52 -18.96
CA LEU A 185 17.34 -10.74 -19.31
C LEU A 185 17.94 -11.99 -18.64
N TYR A 186 17.45 -12.35 -17.45
CA TYR A 186 17.98 -13.48 -16.67
C TYR A 186 17.07 -14.71 -16.68
N SER A 187 15.83 -14.59 -17.17
CA SER A 187 14.86 -15.69 -17.25
C SER A 187 15.03 -16.46 -18.55
N LEU A 188 15.08 -17.80 -18.44
CA LEU A 188 15.08 -18.72 -19.58
C LEU A 188 13.72 -18.80 -20.28
N ASN A 189 12.64 -18.37 -19.61
CA ASN A 189 11.26 -18.47 -20.10
C ASN A 189 10.60 -17.07 -20.14
N GLN A 190 10.71 -16.39 -21.29
CA GLN A 190 10.25 -15.01 -21.44
C GLN A 190 8.72 -14.85 -21.35
N ALA A 191 7.94 -15.92 -21.58
CA ALA A 191 6.48 -15.87 -21.52
C ALA A 191 5.93 -15.65 -20.10
N ASP A 192 6.66 -16.11 -19.06
CA ASP A 192 6.17 -16.11 -17.69
C ASP A 192 6.37 -14.76 -16.98
N VAL A 193 7.23 -13.89 -17.50
CA VAL A 193 7.55 -12.60 -16.85
C VAL A 193 6.38 -11.62 -16.92
N ASP A 194 5.60 -11.64 -18.00
CA ASP A 194 4.44 -10.76 -18.14
C ASP A 194 3.28 -11.15 -17.18
N GLN A 195 3.24 -12.40 -16.72
CA GLN A 195 2.29 -12.88 -15.71
C GLN A 195 2.59 -12.30 -14.32
N LEU A 196 3.78 -11.76 -14.08
CA LEU A 196 4.12 -11.07 -12.83
C LEU A 196 3.55 -9.64 -12.75
N ARG A 197 3.09 -9.08 -13.87
CA ARG A 197 2.59 -7.69 -13.92
C ARG A 197 1.43 -7.42 -12.96
N PRO A 198 0.43 -8.29 -12.77
CA PRO A 198 -0.63 -8.10 -11.78
C PRO A 198 -0.12 -8.00 -10.33
N ILE A 199 0.96 -8.74 -10.01
CA ILE A 199 1.57 -8.67 -8.67
C ILE A 199 2.35 -7.37 -8.46
N MET A 200 2.95 -6.85 -9.51
CA MET A 200 3.74 -5.61 -9.45
C MET A 200 2.87 -4.35 -9.45
N GLY A 201 1.69 -4.42 -10.07
CA GLY A 201 0.69 -3.35 -10.13
C GLY A 201 -0.50 -3.57 -9.22
N VAL A 202 -1.60 -2.86 -9.54
CA VAL A 202 -2.90 -3.02 -8.89
C VAL A 202 -4.01 -3.14 -9.92
N GLU A 203 -5.10 -3.83 -9.55
CA GLU A 203 -6.34 -3.91 -10.32
C GLU A 203 -7.50 -3.43 -9.46
N GLU A 204 -8.50 -2.85 -10.09
CA GLU A 204 -9.69 -2.31 -9.39
C GLU A 204 -10.38 -3.38 -8.53
N ARG A 205 -10.43 -4.64 -8.99
CA ARG A 205 -11.02 -5.76 -8.24
C ARG A 205 -10.35 -5.99 -6.88
N PHE A 206 -9.07 -5.64 -6.72
CA PHE A 206 -8.36 -5.83 -5.45
C PHE A 206 -8.93 -4.92 -4.35
N ILE A 207 -9.14 -3.65 -4.64
CA ILE A 207 -9.68 -2.70 -3.66
C ILE A 207 -11.20 -2.86 -3.48
N ILE A 208 -11.93 -3.16 -4.55
CA ILE A 208 -13.38 -3.39 -4.51
C ILE A 208 -13.70 -4.56 -3.57
N CYS A 209 -13.01 -5.70 -3.70
CA CYS A 209 -13.20 -6.85 -2.83
C CYS A 209 -13.06 -6.48 -1.35
N LEU A 210 -12.02 -5.69 -1.00
CA LEU A 210 -11.78 -5.23 0.36
C LEU A 210 -12.92 -4.35 0.90
N LEU A 211 -13.38 -3.39 0.11
CA LEU A 211 -14.39 -2.41 0.53
C LEU A 211 -15.77 -3.05 0.69
N TYR A 212 -16.18 -3.93 -0.23
CA TYR A 212 -17.46 -4.65 -0.11
C TYR A 212 -17.45 -5.71 1.00
N THR A 213 -16.30 -6.31 1.31
CA THR A 213 -16.20 -7.26 2.44
C THR A 213 -16.34 -6.51 3.78
N SER A 214 -15.91 -5.27 3.88
CA SER A 214 -16.10 -4.43 5.08
C SER A 214 -17.57 -4.10 5.30
N ASP A 215 -18.34 -3.76 4.26
CA ASP A 215 -19.77 -3.48 4.33
C ASP A 215 -20.59 -4.72 4.73
N ALA A 216 -20.28 -5.88 4.14
CA ALA A 216 -20.94 -7.14 4.50
C ALA A 216 -20.65 -7.61 5.94
N ALA A 217 -19.56 -7.19 6.55
CA ALA A 217 -19.25 -7.42 7.95
C ALA A 217 -20.09 -6.52 8.87
N ASP A 218 -20.38 -5.28 8.44
CA ASP A 218 -21.18 -4.31 9.21
C ASP A 218 -22.69 -4.67 9.21
N ASP A 219 -23.22 -5.19 8.10
CA ASP A 219 -24.60 -5.66 8.01
C ASP A 219 -24.90 -6.87 8.91
N ARG A 220 -23.91 -7.71 9.23
CA ARG A 220 -24.07 -8.84 10.17
C ARG A 220 -24.23 -8.41 11.64
N TYR A 221 -23.86 -7.19 11.99
CA TYR A 221 -23.99 -6.64 13.35
C TYR A 221 -25.21 -5.71 13.52
N ARG A 222 -25.98 -5.45 12.46
CA ARG A 222 -27.22 -4.64 12.49
C ARG A 222 -28.51 -5.46 12.56
N GLY A 223 -28.41 -6.79 12.69
CA GLY A 223 -29.53 -7.73 12.81
C GLY A 223 -29.78 -8.17 14.26
#